data_f3804705c825d23b3fa7f591f1a710e1
#
_entry.id   f3804705c825d23b3fa7f591f1a710e1
#
_cell.length_a   1.000
_cell.length_b   1.000
_cell.length_c   1.000
_cell.angle_alpha   90.00
_cell.angle_beta   90.00
_cell.angle_gamma   90.00
#
_symmetry.space_group_name_H-M   'P 1'
#
loop_
_entity.id
_entity.type
_entity.pdbx_description
1 polymer ?
#
loop_
_entity_poly.entity_id
_entity_poly.type
_entity_poly.pdbx_seq_one_letter_code
_entity_poly.pdbx_strand_id
1 'polypeptide(L)'
;MLTYVFDESGVPLYEQAYRCIKNDIISGNLRSGEKLPSKRTFADNNGISTITIQNAYDQLISEGYVYTIPKKGYYVADIGALARGMAAGTGELINNTSRSTSRSAFQNSEAKTPDIRMPKRDTGYRIDLSSNRMGADSFPFTVWAKLSRETISARSRELMKVPPTCGIHELRAAIAAHLRSFRGMVVDPDQIIVGAGTEYLYGLLVQLLGADKGYCIENPGYKKLAKIYKQYNIECRYASMDDKGITVEELTKTGADIAHICPNHHFPTGITMPASRRYEILAWANDKNGRYIIEDDYDSEFRTNGRPLPTLFSIDACEKVIYMNTFSKSLTPTIRISYMVLPPHLAATYQEKLDFYACTVSNFEQYALAAFIEEGYFEKHLNRMRLYYTKQREAVLSVLKEEPFKCVGRVREADSGLHFILELNTLLSDNEVKRKLEAEGIHINALSEYYHSNTDEYSHSFVISYSDMKIENFRIACSKMSELTPL
;
A
#
# COMPACT_ATOMS: atom_id res chain seq x y z
N MET A 1 42.46 38.00 -11.80
CA MET A 1 42.90 36.78 -12.51
C MET A 1 42.18 35.65 -11.79
N LEU A 2 41.34 34.86 -12.48
CA LEU A 2 40.61 33.73 -11.90
C LEU A 2 41.54 32.52 -11.80
N THR A 3 42.00 32.21 -10.58
CA THR A 3 42.90 31.07 -10.26
C THR A 3 42.29 30.27 -9.14
N TYR A 4 42.22 28.95 -9.31
CA TYR A 4 41.71 27.99 -8.34
C TYR A 4 42.75 26.94 -8.02
N VAL A 5 42.68 26.37 -6.84
CA VAL A 5 43.51 25.23 -6.46
C VAL A 5 42.69 23.96 -6.66
N PHE A 6 43.17 23.06 -7.50
CA PHE A 6 42.55 21.78 -7.75
C PHE A 6 43.31 20.69 -6.95
N ASP A 7 42.59 19.71 -6.45
CA ASP A 7 43.16 18.62 -5.66
C ASP A 7 43.01 17.26 -6.36
N GLU A 8 43.73 16.24 -5.84
CA GLU A 8 43.67 14.87 -6.33
C GLU A 8 42.56 14.05 -5.64
N SER A 9 41.45 14.66 -5.21
CA SER A 9 40.35 14.07 -4.43
C SER A 9 39.56 13.00 -5.17
N GLY A 10 39.96 12.60 -6.39
CA GLY A 10 39.20 11.66 -7.22
C GLY A 10 38.02 12.29 -7.98
N VAL A 11 37.71 13.55 -7.72
CA VAL A 11 36.70 14.32 -8.49
C VAL A 11 37.35 14.81 -9.79
N PRO A 12 36.73 14.59 -10.96
CA PRO A 12 37.27 15.05 -12.22
C PRO A 12 37.57 16.57 -12.23
N LEU A 13 38.70 17.00 -12.81
CA LEU A 13 39.12 18.39 -12.81
C LEU A 13 38.09 19.34 -13.44
N TYR A 14 37.34 18.91 -14.45
CA TYR A 14 36.28 19.71 -15.02
C TYR A 14 35.16 20.02 -14.04
N GLU A 15 34.82 19.05 -13.21
CA GLU A 15 33.79 19.18 -12.18
C GLU A 15 34.23 20.09 -11.04
N GLN A 16 35.51 20.02 -10.65
CA GLN A 16 36.11 20.95 -9.68
C GLN A 16 36.06 22.38 -10.21
N ALA A 17 36.50 22.61 -11.46
CA ALA A 17 36.46 23.92 -12.11
C ALA A 17 35.03 24.47 -12.24
N TYR A 18 34.08 23.62 -12.66
CA TYR A 18 32.66 23.95 -12.70
C TYR A 18 32.11 24.37 -11.33
N ARG A 19 32.39 23.61 -10.28
CA ARG A 19 31.92 23.89 -8.89
C ARG A 19 32.50 25.23 -8.38
N CYS A 20 33.79 25.49 -8.60
CA CYS A 20 34.43 26.71 -8.18
C CYS A 20 33.79 27.93 -8.83
N ILE A 21 33.66 27.92 -10.15
CA ILE A 21 33.07 29.05 -10.92
C ILE A 21 31.60 29.24 -10.51
N LYS A 22 30.84 28.18 -10.43
CA LYS A 22 29.43 28.21 -9.98
C LYS A 22 29.26 28.84 -8.59
N ASN A 23 30.10 28.44 -7.66
CA ASN A 23 30.08 28.99 -6.29
C ASN A 23 30.42 30.49 -6.29
N ASP A 24 31.39 30.91 -7.09
CA ASP A 24 31.74 32.34 -7.24
C ASP A 24 30.62 33.17 -7.88
N ILE A 25 29.88 32.60 -8.81
CA ILE A 25 28.70 33.24 -9.40
C ILE A 25 27.58 33.36 -8.34
N ILE A 26 27.29 32.28 -7.60
CA ILE A 26 26.24 32.24 -6.57
C ILE A 26 26.58 33.16 -5.40
N SER A 27 27.84 33.20 -4.96
CA SER A 27 28.29 34.06 -3.86
C SER A 27 28.44 35.53 -4.27
N GLY A 28 28.34 35.85 -5.57
CA GLY A 28 28.48 37.20 -6.08
C GLY A 28 29.94 37.68 -6.27
N ASN A 29 30.93 36.81 -6.05
CA ASN A 29 32.33 37.09 -6.35
C ASN A 29 32.54 37.37 -7.85
N LEU A 30 31.78 36.68 -8.69
CA LEU A 30 31.64 36.95 -10.12
C LEU A 30 30.29 37.64 -10.36
N ARG A 31 30.33 38.86 -10.86
CA ARG A 31 29.12 39.69 -11.03
C ARG A 31 28.37 39.37 -12.30
N SER A 32 27.07 39.56 -12.30
CA SER A 32 26.25 39.48 -13.51
C SER A 32 26.79 40.38 -14.62
N GLY A 33 26.88 39.83 -15.83
CA GLY A 33 27.48 40.50 -16.99
C GLY A 33 29.01 40.53 -16.99
N GLU A 34 29.69 40.03 -15.97
CA GLU A 34 31.14 39.95 -15.93
C GLU A 34 31.67 38.99 -16.97
N LYS A 35 32.74 39.40 -17.66
CA LYS A 35 33.36 38.57 -18.68
C LYS A 35 34.32 37.55 -18.08
N LEU A 36 34.07 36.28 -18.33
CA LEU A 36 34.98 35.20 -17.96
C LEU A 36 36.19 35.13 -18.90
N PRO A 37 37.34 34.63 -18.41
CA PRO A 37 38.51 34.37 -19.25
C PRO A 37 38.17 33.45 -20.43
N SER A 38 38.95 33.56 -21.54
CA SER A 38 38.82 32.55 -22.59
C SER A 38 39.23 31.18 -22.09
N LYS A 39 38.68 30.11 -22.68
CA LYS A 39 39.02 28.73 -22.29
C LYS A 39 40.52 28.50 -22.22
N ARG A 40 41.27 29.02 -23.19
CA ARG A 40 42.73 28.93 -23.25
C ARG A 40 43.40 29.72 -22.12
N THR A 41 42.98 30.96 -21.91
CA THR A 41 43.54 31.81 -20.85
C THR A 41 43.26 31.24 -19.47
N PHE A 42 42.05 30.65 -19.25
CA PHE A 42 41.72 30.03 -17.97
C PHE A 42 42.51 28.74 -17.75
N ALA A 43 42.69 27.92 -18.81
CA ALA A 43 43.47 26.68 -18.75
C ALA A 43 44.95 26.97 -18.43
N ASP A 44 45.53 27.96 -19.11
CA ASP A 44 46.92 28.40 -18.91
C ASP A 44 47.14 28.93 -17.46
N ASN A 45 46.20 29.70 -16.92
CA ASN A 45 46.28 30.30 -15.59
C ASN A 45 46.16 29.25 -14.45
N ASN A 46 45.55 28.13 -14.73
CA ASN A 46 45.24 27.10 -13.72
C ASN A 46 45.97 25.76 -13.95
N GLY A 47 46.82 25.66 -14.97
CA GLY A 47 47.62 24.46 -15.24
C GLY A 47 46.84 23.24 -15.67
N ILE A 48 45.63 23.44 -16.28
CA ILE A 48 44.75 22.35 -16.70
C ILE A 48 44.46 22.39 -18.20
N SER A 49 43.88 21.30 -18.73
CA SER A 49 43.63 21.21 -20.16
C SER A 49 42.49 22.14 -20.62
N THR A 50 42.60 22.67 -21.85
CA THR A 50 41.56 23.51 -22.46
C THR A 50 40.23 22.74 -22.62
N ILE A 51 40.29 21.41 -22.84
CA ILE A 51 39.12 20.52 -22.93
C ILE A 51 38.41 20.44 -21.56
N THR A 52 39.16 20.36 -20.48
CA THR A 52 38.62 20.36 -19.09
C THR A 52 37.79 21.62 -18.83
N ILE A 53 38.34 22.79 -19.20
CA ILE A 53 37.61 24.07 -19.06
C ILE A 53 36.44 24.18 -20.01
N GLN A 54 36.58 23.64 -21.23
CA GLN A 54 35.45 23.59 -22.17
C GLN A 54 34.27 22.85 -21.56
N ASN A 55 34.48 21.66 -21.01
CA ASN A 55 33.42 20.86 -20.37
C ASN A 55 32.78 21.61 -19.18
N ALA A 56 33.58 22.27 -18.35
CA ALA A 56 33.09 23.08 -17.24
C ALA A 56 32.24 24.27 -17.72
N TYR A 57 32.69 24.98 -18.76
CA TYR A 57 31.95 26.10 -19.34
C TYR A 57 30.67 25.66 -20.05
N ASP A 58 30.72 24.55 -20.79
CA ASP A 58 29.56 23.99 -21.48
C ASP A 58 28.47 23.55 -20.45
N GLN A 59 28.89 23.01 -19.30
CA GLN A 59 27.99 22.70 -18.19
C GLN A 59 27.37 23.96 -17.59
N LEU A 60 28.17 25.01 -17.30
CA LEU A 60 27.68 26.28 -16.78
C LEU A 60 26.72 27.00 -17.75
N ILE A 61 26.94 26.83 -19.06
CA ILE A 61 26.05 27.37 -20.10
C ILE A 61 24.75 26.59 -20.13
N SER A 62 24.82 25.26 -20.07
CA SER A 62 23.61 24.40 -20.06
C SER A 62 22.72 24.63 -18.85
N GLU A 63 23.33 24.97 -17.71
CA GLU A 63 22.62 25.31 -16.48
C GLU A 63 22.20 26.79 -16.39
N GLY A 64 22.61 27.63 -17.36
CA GLY A 64 22.23 29.05 -17.41
C GLY A 64 23.01 29.96 -16.47
N TYR A 65 24.12 29.52 -15.85
CA TYR A 65 25.00 30.37 -15.05
C TYR A 65 25.91 31.27 -15.92
N VAL A 66 26.19 30.81 -17.13
CA VAL A 66 27.06 31.51 -18.10
C VAL A 66 26.34 31.56 -19.46
N TYR A 67 26.50 32.66 -20.18
CA TYR A 67 26.05 32.76 -21.57
C TYR A 67 27.17 33.18 -22.49
N THR A 68 27.02 32.93 -23.77
CA THR A 68 28.01 33.26 -24.78
C THR A 68 27.54 34.40 -25.66
N ILE A 69 28.45 35.34 -25.99
CA ILE A 69 28.23 36.33 -27.05
C ILE A 69 29.16 35.96 -28.20
N PRO A 70 28.63 35.72 -29.41
CA PRO A 70 29.44 35.35 -30.56
C PRO A 70 30.61 36.35 -30.78
N LYS A 71 31.83 35.83 -30.95
CA LYS A 71 33.09 36.57 -31.11
C LYS A 71 33.51 37.47 -29.94
N LYS A 72 32.76 37.53 -28.83
CA LYS A 72 33.08 38.34 -27.64
C LYS A 72 33.47 37.50 -26.42
N GLY A 73 32.96 36.28 -26.30
CA GLY A 73 33.37 35.34 -25.25
C GLY A 73 32.24 34.91 -24.30
N TYR A 74 32.60 34.54 -23.06
CA TYR A 74 31.74 33.99 -22.03
C TYR A 74 31.43 35.07 -21.00
N TYR A 75 30.19 35.11 -20.52
CA TYR A 75 29.69 36.12 -19.58
C TYR A 75 28.83 35.46 -18.50
N VAL A 76 28.91 35.95 -17.27
CA VAL A 76 28.09 35.53 -16.15
C VAL A 76 26.64 35.95 -16.36
N ALA A 77 25.71 35.00 -16.25
CA ALA A 77 24.28 35.29 -16.38
C ALA A 77 23.73 36.02 -15.13
N ASP A 78 22.60 36.70 -15.29
CA ASP A 78 21.88 37.26 -14.15
C ASP A 78 20.99 36.17 -13.55
N ILE A 79 21.44 35.59 -12.44
CA ILE A 79 20.69 34.55 -11.70
C ILE A 79 19.60 35.11 -10.78
N GLY A 80 19.38 36.42 -10.81
CA GLY A 80 18.34 37.12 -10.06
C GLY A 80 18.66 37.39 -8.58
N ALA A 81 17.94 38.33 -7.98
CA ALA A 81 18.13 38.72 -6.57
C ALA A 81 17.74 37.64 -5.59
N LEU A 82 16.81 36.73 -5.94
CA LEU A 82 16.36 35.63 -5.13
C LEU A 82 17.45 34.56 -4.86
N ALA A 83 18.24 34.23 -5.88
CA ALA A 83 19.35 33.28 -5.71
C ALA A 83 20.48 33.87 -4.85
N ARG A 84 20.71 35.17 -4.96
CA ARG A 84 21.66 35.92 -4.12
C ARG A 84 21.17 36.04 -2.66
N GLY A 85 19.87 36.19 -2.43
CA GLY A 85 19.25 36.22 -1.09
C GLY A 85 19.29 34.87 -0.37
N MET A 86 19.15 33.77 -1.09
CA MET A 86 19.29 32.43 -0.51
C MET A 86 20.72 32.11 -0.07
N ALA A 87 21.72 32.60 -0.79
CA ALA A 87 23.13 32.47 -0.40
C ALA A 87 23.51 33.40 0.76
N ALA A 88 22.91 34.61 0.83
CA ALA A 88 23.12 35.56 1.92
C ALA A 88 22.40 35.14 3.24
N GLY A 89 21.23 34.49 3.13
CA GLY A 89 20.51 33.97 4.32
C GLY A 89 21.23 32.81 5.04
N THR A 90 22.10 32.11 4.36
CA THR A 90 23.02 31.14 5.00
C THR A 90 24.24 31.82 5.61
N GLY A 91 24.57 33.06 5.21
CA GLY A 91 25.71 33.83 5.73
C GLY A 91 25.39 34.62 7.03
N GLU A 92 24.17 35.12 7.23
CA GLU A 92 23.80 35.90 8.41
C GLU A 92 23.59 35.08 9.68
N LEU A 93 23.34 33.77 9.57
CA LEU A 93 23.33 32.85 10.71
C LEU A 93 24.74 32.54 11.28
N ILE A 94 25.80 32.89 10.53
CA ILE A 94 27.20 32.62 10.91
C ILE A 94 27.90 33.87 11.54
N ASN A 95 27.34 35.08 11.43
CA ASN A 95 28.03 36.32 11.83
C ASN A 95 27.78 36.83 13.25
N ASN A 96 27.13 36.08 14.13
CA ASN A 96 26.89 36.50 15.52
C ASN A 96 27.68 35.72 16.56
N THR A 97 28.88 35.25 16.24
CA THR A 97 29.86 34.85 17.27
C THR A 97 31.27 35.21 16.83
N SER A 98 31.73 36.39 17.37
CA SER A 98 33.11 36.79 17.72
C SER A 98 34.30 36.26 16.90
N ARG A 99 34.97 37.24 16.23
CA ARG A 99 36.43 37.31 15.95
C ARG A 99 37.28 36.28 16.68
N SER A 100 37.87 35.34 15.94
CA SER A 100 39.34 35.12 15.91
C SER A 100 39.68 33.84 15.12
N THR A 101 40.76 34.00 14.32
CA THR A 101 41.65 32.96 13.76
C THR A 101 41.14 32.01 12.68
N SER A 102 41.52 32.39 11.43
CA SER A 102 42.25 31.64 10.41
C SER A 102 41.84 30.15 10.11
N ARG A 103 41.53 29.96 8.81
CA ARG A 103 41.80 28.71 8.04
C ARG A 103 41.28 27.41 8.62
N SER A 104 40.02 27.08 8.34
CA SER A 104 39.50 25.71 8.12
C SER A 104 37.97 25.66 8.10
N ALA A 105 37.28 26.56 7.39
CA ALA A 105 35.81 26.67 7.46
C ALA A 105 35.10 26.00 6.24
N PHE A 106 35.67 24.97 5.67
CA PHE A 106 35.00 24.15 4.62
C PHE A 106 34.82 22.67 5.02
N GLN A 107 34.94 22.38 6.30
CA GLN A 107 34.54 21.05 6.80
C GLN A 107 33.44 21.23 7.83
N ASN A 108 32.30 20.58 7.56
CA ASN A 108 31.14 20.40 8.46
C ASN A 108 30.18 21.59 8.60
N SER A 109 29.54 22.03 7.50
CA SER A 109 28.11 22.29 7.62
C SER A 109 27.42 20.90 7.52
N GLU A 110 27.30 20.20 8.63
CA GLU A 110 26.26 19.18 8.76
C GLU A 110 24.94 19.92 8.47
N ALA A 111 24.47 19.81 7.23
CA ALA A 111 23.10 20.11 6.91
C ALA A 111 22.30 19.34 7.96
N LYS A 112 21.61 20.02 8.87
CA LYS A 112 20.71 19.38 9.82
C LYS A 112 19.71 18.61 8.97
N THR A 113 20.03 17.33 8.74
CA THR A 113 19.05 16.40 8.17
C THR A 113 17.83 16.48 9.06
N PRO A 114 16.65 16.77 8.52
CA PRO A 114 15.45 16.79 9.34
C PRO A 114 15.41 15.48 10.12
N ASP A 115 15.17 15.55 11.43
CA ASP A 115 15.03 14.36 12.29
C ASP A 115 13.71 13.66 11.93
N ILE A 116 13.71 13.00 10.77
CA ILE A 116 12.58 12.22 10.28
C ILE A 116 12.62 10.90 11.01
N ARG A 117 11.91 10.81 12.11
CA ARG A 117 11.71 9.56 12.83
C ARG A 117 10.64 8.73 12.14
N MET A 118 11.07 7.79 11.31
CA MET A 118 10.17 6.76 10.81
C MET A 118 9.69 5.89 11.98
N PRO A 119 8.39 5.71 12.16
CA PRO A 119 7.89 4.81 13.19
C PRO A 119 8.44 3.40 12.94
N LYS A 120 9.03 2.80 13.97
CA LYS A 120 9.47 1.40 13.90
C LYS A 120 8.23 0.53 13.68
N ARG A 121 8.15 -0.13 12.53
CA ARG A 121 7.05 -1.06 12.19
C ARG A 121 7.22 -2.43 12.83
N ASP A 122 8.41 -2.75 13.31
CA ASP A 122 8.65 -3.99 14.02
C ASP A 122 8.19 -3.83 15.47
N THR A 123 7.11 -4.49 15.82
CA THR A 123 6.49 -4.40 17.15
C THR A 123 7.33 -5.06 18.23
N GLY A 124 8.36 -5.84 17.85
CA GLY A 124 9.21 -6.54 18.80
C GLY A 124 8.52 -7.65 19.61
N TYR A 125 7.25 -7.95 19.31
CA TYR A 125 6.53 -9.01 20.00
C TYR A 125 7.04 -10.40 19.60
N ARG A 126 7.21 -11.26 20.60
CA ARG A 126 7.61 -12.66 20.40
C ARG A 126 6.52 -13.47 19.73
N ILE A 127 5.26 -13.19 20.08
CA ILE A 127 4.06 -13.85 19.54
C ILE A 127 3.08 -12.78 19.10
N ASP A 128 2.62 -12.85 17.85
CA ASP A 128 1.61 -11.94 17.32
C ASP A 128 0.39 -12.75 16.87
N LEU A 129 -0.68 -12.72 17.69
CA LEU A 129 -1.93 -13.42 17.45
C LEU A 129 -2.84 -12.69 16.44
N SER A 130 -2.53 -11.44 16.12
CA SER A 130 -3.27 -10.64 15.14
C SER A 130 -2.64 -10.65 13.76
N SER A 131 -1.44 -11.25 13.64
CA SER A 131 -0.67 -11.27 12.40
C SER A 131 -1.38 -12.05 11.31
N ASN A 132 -1.66 -11.36 10.22
CA ASN A 132 -2.25 -11.95 9.01
C ASN A 132 -1.14 -12.21 7.96
N ARG A 133 0.00 -12.72 8.42
CA ARG A 133 1.14 -13.06 7.58
C ARG A 133 0.92 -14.42 6.93
N MET A 134 1.56 -14.63 5.80
CA MET A 134 1.66 -15.96 5.18
C MET A 134 3.01 -16.56 5.53
N GLY A 135 3.04 -17.86 5.79
CA GLY A 135 4.29 -18.59 6.03
C GLY A 135 5.21 -18.48 4.81
N ALA A 136 6.52 -18.36 5.05
CA ALA A 136 7.52 -18.19 3.98
C ALA A 136 7.48 -19.34 2.94
N ASP A 137 7.15 -20.55 3.38
CA ASP A 137 7.08 -21.75 2.52
C ASP A 137 5.76 -21.87 1.73
N SER A 138 4.81 -20.96 1.94
CA SER A 138 3.51 -21.00 1.27
C SER A 138 3.58 -20.59 -0.19
N PHE A 139 4.47 -19.64 -0.55
CA PHE A 139 4.57 -19.12 -1.91
C PHE A 139 5.30 -20.08 -2.86
N PRO A 140 4.81 -20.31 -4.08
CA PRO A 140 5.37 -21.27 -5.04
C PRO A 140 6.57 -20.68 -5.81
N PHE A 141 7.67 -20.36 -5.12
CA PHE A 141 8.85 -19.67 -5.67
C PHE A 141 9.42 -20.30 -6.94
N THR A 142 9.51 -21.62 -6.99
CA THR A 142 10.09 -22.34 -8.15
C THR A 142 9.26 -22.13 -9.42
N VAL A 143 7.94 -22.24 -9.30
CA VAL A 143 7.02 -22.04 -10.43
C VAL A 143 7.01 -20.58 -10.84
N TRP A 144 6.94 -19.66 -9.87
CA TRP A 144 6.96 -18.23 -10.14
C TRP A 144 8.24 -17.80 -10.86
N ALA A 145 9.42 -18.27 -10.40
CA ALA A 145 10.69 -17.99 -11.04
C ALA A 145 10.79 -18.56 -12.47
N LYS A 146 10.20 -19.74 -12.71
CA LYS A 146 10.09 -20.31 -14.07
C LYS A 146 9.29 -19.39 -14.97
N LEU A 147 8.06 -19.06 -14.60
CA LEU A 147 7.15 -18.23 -15.41
C LEU A 147 7.68 -16.81 -15.63
N SER A 148 8.33 -16.22 -14.61
CA SER A 148 8.99 -14.91 -14.77
C SER A 148 10.10 -14.93 -15.81
N ARG A 149 10.94 -15.98 -15.84
CA ARG A 149 12.00 -16.13 -16.86
C ARG A 149 11.40 -16.34 -18.25
N GLU A 150 10.37 -17.15 -18.38
CA GLU A 150 9.68 -17.38 -19.63
C GLU A 150 9.02 -16.10 -20.16
N THR A 151 8.37 -15.33 -19.30
CA THR A 151 7.82 -14.00 -19.59
C THR A 151 8.90 -13.07 -20.14
N ILE A 152 10.05 -12.94 -19.45
CA ILE A 152 11.14 -12.07 -19.88
C ILE A 152 11.68 -12.50 -21.25
N SER A 153 11.83 -13.79 -21.48
CA SER A 153 12.39 -14.31 -22.73
C SER A 153 11.45 -14.17 -23.91
N ALA A 154 10.14 -14.40 -23.70
CA ALA A 154 9.15 -14.47 -24.78
C ALA A 154 8.51 -13.11 -25.11
N ARG A 155 8.46 -12.17 -24.16
CA ARG A 155 7.64 -10.94 -24.26
C ARG A 155 8.45 -9.66 -24.10
N SER A 156 9.73 -9.65 -24.50
CA SER A 156 10.64 -8.51 -24.31
C SER A 156 10.12 -7.18 -24.88
N ARG A 157 9.37 -7.23 -25.98
CA ARG A 157 8.77 -6.03 -26.60
C ARG A 157 7.58 -5.50 -25.81
N GLU A 158 6.71 -6.39 -25.33
CA GLU A 158 5.52 -6.07 -24.54
C GLU A 158 5.90 -5.52 -23.16
N LEU A 159 6.97 -6.05 -22.58
CA LEU A 159 7.48 -5.62 -21.28
C LEU A 159 8.01 -4.18 -21.30
N MET A 160 8.39 -3.64 -22.47
CA MET A 160 8.87 -2.26 -22.64
C MET A 160 7.75 -1.26 -22.93
N LYS A 161 6.50 -1.71 -23.02
CA LYS A 161 5.35 -0.81 -23.24
C LYS A 161 4.75 -0.36 -21.92
N VAL A 162 4.18 0.84 -21.91
CA VAL A 162 3.36 1.30 -20.80
C VAL A 162 2.11 0.41 -20.71
N PRO A 163 1.76 -0.14 -19.53
CA PRO A 163 0.57 -0.95 -19.40
C PRO A 163 -0.70 -0.12 -19.61
N PRO A 164 -1.74 -0.70 -20.26
CA PRO A 164 -3.05 -0.07 -20.33
C PRO A 164 -3.58 0.26 -18.94
N THR A 165 -4.41 1.29 -18.82
CA THR A 165 -5.02 1.73 -17.54
C THR A 165 -5.66 0.60 -16.75
N CYS A 166 -6.38 -0.29 -17.43
CA CYS A 166 -7.06 -1.45 -16.81
C CYS A 166 -6.12 -2.63 -16.49
N GLY A 167 -4.85 -2.55 -16.89
CA GLY A 167 -3.93 -3.68 -16.92
C GLY A 167 -3.97 -4.44 -18.25
N ILE A 168 -3.01 -5.35 -18.45
CA ILE A 168 -2.91 -6.11 -19.70
C ILE A 168 -4.11 -7.02 -19.91
N HIS A 169 -4.49 -7.23 -21.19
CA HIS A 169 -5.64 -8.05 -21.54
C HIS A 169 -5.50 -9.50 -21.06
N GLU A 170 -4.32 -10.08 -21.19
CA GLU A 170 -4.03 -11.46 -20.80
C GLU A 170 -4.33 -11.69 -19.30
N LEU A 171 -3.92 -10.79 -18.43
CA LEU A 171 -4.24 -10.93 -17.00
C LEU A 171 -5.74 -10.77 -16.74
N ARG A 172 -6.38 -9.79 -17.37
CA ARG A 172 -7.82 -9.57 -17.22
C ARG A 172 -8.64 -10.77 -17.74
N ALA A 173 -8.24 -11.35 -18.85
CA ALA A 173 -8.85 -12.57 -19.41
C ALA A 173 -8.65 -13.79 -18.48
N ALA A 174 -7.45 -13.96 -17.93
CA ALA A 174 -7.16 -15.02 -16.96
C ALA A 174 -7.99 -14.85 -15.67
N ILE A 175 -8.14 -13.63 -15.16
CA ILE A 175 -9.00 -13.32 -14.00
C ILE A 175 -10.47 -13.63 -14.33
N ALA A 176 -10.98 -13.23 -15.51
CA ALA A 176 -12.36 -13.52 -15.94
C ALA A 176 -12.63 -15.03 -16.00
N ALA A 177 -11.70 -15.81 -16.55
CA ALA A 177 -11.78 -17.27 -16.60
C ALA A 177 -11.77 -17.90 -15.20
N HIS A 178 -10.91 -17.41 -14.30
CA HIS A 178 -10.87 -17.83 -12.89
C HIS A 178 -12.19 -17.54 -12.18
N LEU A 179 -12.73 -16.32 -12.29
CA LEU A 179 -14.01 -15.94 -11.69
C LEU A 179 -15.17 -16.79 -12.19
N ARG A 180 -15.17 -17.11 -13.48
CA ARG A 180 -16.17 -18.00 -14.07
C ARG A 180 -16.11 -19.42 -13.47
N SER A 181 -14.91 -20.00 -13.37
CA SER A 181 -14.71 -21.36 -12.86
C SER A 181 -14.92 -21.47 -11.36
N PHE A 182 -14.44 -20.47 -10.60
CA PHE A 182 -14.45 -20.51 -9.14
C PHE A 182 -15.74 -19.95 -8.52
N ARG A 183 -16.27 -18.84 -9.08
CA ARG A 183 -17.45 -18.11 -8.55
C ARG A 183 -18.70 -18.25 -9.39
N GLY A 184 -18.61 -18.81 -10.60
CA GLY A 184 -19.70 -18.78 -11.57
C GLY A 184 -20.01 -17.38 -12.12
N MET A 185 -19.12 -16.42 -11.90
CA MET A 185 -19.26 -15.05 -12.40
C MET A 185 -18.88 -14.98 -13.86
N VAL A 186 -19.80 -14.56 -14.72
CA VAL A 186 -19.53 -14.33 -16.14
C VAL A 186 -19.30 -12.85 -16.35
N VAL A 187 -18.04 -12.47 -16.56
CA VAL A 187 -17.62 -11.07 -16.73
C VAL A 187 -16.77 -10.93 -17.99
N ASP A 188 -16.89 -9.79 -18.66
CA ASP A 188 -16.01 -9.45 -19.77
C ASP A 188 -14.64 -8.97 -19.20
N PRO A 189 -13.51 -9.33 -19.80
CA PRO A 189 -12.20 -8.80 -19.41
C PRO A 189 -12.16 -7.26 -19.36
N ASP A 190 -12.94 -6.56 -20.16
CA ASP A 190 -12.99 -5.11 -20.19
C ASP A 190 -13.76 -4.47 -19.01
N GLN A 191 -14.47 -5.29 -18.22
CA GLN A 191 -15.02 -4.87 -16.91
C GLN A 191 -13.98 -4.92 -15.79
N ILE A 192 -12.80 -5.51 -16.00
CA ILE A 192 -11.80 -5.76 -14.97
C ILE A 192 -10.74 -4.67 -14.99
N ILE A 193 -10.51 -4.08 -13.81
CA ILE A 193 -9.47 -3.09 -13.59
C ILE A 193 -8.46 -3.64 -12.59
N VAL A 194 -7.20 -3.75 -13.00
CA VAL A 194 -6.08 -4.23 -12.19
C VAL A 194 -5.36 -3.05 -11.53
N GLY A 195 -4.98 -3.18 -10.27
CA GLY A 195 -4.25 -2.14 -9.54
C GLY A 195 -3.29 -2.66 -8.47
N ALA A 196 -2.37 -1.82 -8.05
CA ALA A 196 -1.33 -2.14 -7.07
C ALA A 196 -1.88 -2.20 -5.62
N GLY A 197 -2.78 -3.12 -5.39
CA GLY A 197 -3.47 -3.35 -4.12
C GLY A 197 -4.80 -2.61 -4.01
N THR A 198 -5.63 -3.08 -3.07
CA THR A 198 -7.00 -2.54 -2.87
C THR A 198 -6.99 -1.06 -2.48
N GLU A 199 -5.98 -0.60 -1.75
CA GLU A 199 -5.85 0.81 -1.35
C GLU A 199 -5.81 1.77 -2.54
N TYR A 200 -5.13 1.39 -3.62
CA TYR A 200 -5.11 2.15 -4.86
C TYR A 200 -6.48 2.12 -5.56
N LEU A 201 -7.10 0.94 -5.61
CA LEU A 201 -8.42 0.77 -6.23
C LEU A 201 -9.51 1.55 -5.49
N TYR A 202 -9.47 1.67 -4.16
CA TYR A 202 -10.39 2.53 -3.41
C TYR A 202 -10.30 3.99 -3.87
N GLY A 203 -9.08 4.48 -4.13
CA GLY A 203 -8.88 5.83 -4.67
C GLY A 203 -9.45 6.02 -6.08
N LEU A 204 -9.31 5.02 -6.93
CA LEU A 204 -9.94 5.03 -8.27
C LEU A 204 -11.47 5.00 -8.17
N LEU A 205 -12.04 4.23 -7.24
CA LEU A 205 -13.49 4.20 -7.02
C LEU A 205 -14.03 5.55 -6.56
N VAL A 206 -13.30 6.26 -5.70
CA VAL A 206 -13.69 7.62 -5.30
C VAL A 206 -13.71 8.57 -6.51
N GLN A 207 -12.69 8.48 -7.39
CA GLN A 207 -12.64 9.30 -8.60
C GLN A 207 -13.74 8.92 -9.61
N LEU A 208 -14.12 7.65 -9.69
CA LEU A 208 -15.17 7.16 -10.57
C LEU A 208 -16.57 7.53 -10.09
N LEU A 209 -16.85 7.27 -8.80
CA LEU A 209 -18.20 7.41 -8.21
C LEU A 209 -18.50 8.82 -7.72
N GLY A 210 -17.47 9.58 -7.35
CA GLY A 210 -17.56 10.95 -6.82
C GLY A 210 -17.24 11.04 -5.32
N ALA A 211 -16.49 12.05 -4.94
CA ALA A 211 -16.17 12.36 -3.54
C ALA A 211 -17.31 13.11 -2.82
N ASP A 212 -18.29 13.58 -3.55
CA ASP A 212 -19.52 14.23 -3.05
C ASP A 212 -20.57 13.23 -2.54
N LYS A 213 -20.38 11.95 -2.79
CA LYS A 213 -21.26 10.87 -2.35
C LYS A 213 -21.09 10.54 -0.87
N GLY A 214 -22.16 10.08 -0.24
CA GLY A 214 -22.11 9.53 1.10
C GLY A 214 -21.62 8.08 1.09
N TYR A 215 -20.43 7.82 1.67
CA TYR A 215 -19.87 6.49 1.79
C TYR A 215 -20.18 5.90 3.16
N CYS A 216 -20.73 4.70 3.19
CA CYS A 216 -20.98 3.93 4.40
C CYS A 216 -20.09 2.70 4.46
N ILE A 217 -19.55 2.41 5.64
CA ILE A 217 -18.79 1.21 5.96
C ILE A 217 -19.40 0.50 7.17
N GLU A 218 -19.10 -0.78 7.31
CA GLU A 218 -19.55 -1.63 8.40
C GLU A 218 -18.94 -1.22 9.75
N ASN A 219 -19.70 -1.36 10.84
CA ASN A 219 -19.25 -1.08 12.21
C ASN A 219 -19.66 -2.22 13.16
N PRO A 220 -18.70 -3.04 13.69
CA PRO A 220 -17.25 -2.87 13.57
C PRO A 220 -16.77 -3.08 12.13
N GLY A 221 -15.59 -2.58 11.78
CA GLY A 221 -15.06 -2.69 10.43
C GLY A 221 -13.56 -2.41 10.32
N TYR A 222 -13.03 -2.56 9.12
CA TYR A 222 -11.62 -2.35 8.83
C TYR A 222 -11.23 -0.88 8.96
N LYS A 223 -10.62 -0.50 10.09
CA LYS A 223 -10.29 0.90 10.42
C LYS A 223 -9.42 1.63 9.38
N LYS A 224 -8.61 0.88 8.63
CA LYS A 224 -7.77 1.47 7.58
C LYS A 224 -8.60 2.02 6.43
N LEU A 225 -9.76 1.41 6.15
CA LEU A 225 -10.66 1.85 5.08
C LEU A 225 -11.16 3.28 5.32
N ALA A 226 -11.65 3.59 6.54
CA ALA A 226 -12.06 4.94 6.91
C ALA A 226 -10.92 5.96 6.79
N LYS A 227 -9.69 5.55 7.18
CA LYS A 227 -8.51 6.41 7.05
C LYS A 227 -8.16 6.70 5.59
N ILE A 228 -8.33 5.71 4.70
CA ILE A 228 -8.09 5.88 3.26
C ILE A 228 -9.12 6.85 2.68
N TYR A 229 -10.41 6.64 2.92
CA TYR A 229 -11.46 7.52 2.43
C TYR A 229 -11.30 8.98 2.93
N LYS A 230 -10.85 9.15 4.17
CA LYS A 230 -10.55 10.48 4.73
C LYS A 230 -9.46 11.22 3.94
N GLN A 231 -8.48 10.54 3.32
CA GLN A 231 -7.48 11.18 2.46
C GLN A 231 -8.09 11.78 1.18
N TYR A 232 -9.26 11.30 0.79
CA TYR A 232 -10.05 11.85 -0.32
C TYR A 232 -11.14 12.82 0.15
N ASN A 233 -11.04 13.35 1.38
CA ASN A 233 -12.00 14.24 2.01
C ASN A 233 -13.41 13.63 2.18
N ILE A 234 -13.50 12.31 2.25
CA ILE A 234 -14.73 11.58 2.51
C ILE A 234 -14.81 11.24 3.99
N GLU A 235 -15.83 11.76 4.65
CA GLU A 235 -16.18 11.37 6.00
C GLU A 235 -17.14 10.17 5.94
N CYS A 236 -16.63 8.99 6.31
CA CYS A 236 -17.41 7.76 6.27
C CYS A 236 -18.56 7.81 7.27
N ARG A 237 -19.70 7.30 6.84
CA ARG A 237 -20.82 6.95 7.70
C ARG A 237 -20.68 5.50 8.15
N TYR A 238 -21.20 5.18 9.30
CA TYR A 238 -21.03 3.87 9.92
C TYR A 238 -22.40 3.23 10.16
N ALA A 239 -22.59 2.00 9.68
CA ALA A 239 -23.80 1.24 9.91
C ALA A 239 -23.52 0.04 10.80
N SER A 240 -24.31 -0.10 11.85
CA SER A 240 -24.20 -1.21 12.80
C SER A 240 -24.60 -2.54 12.14
N MET A 241 -24.06 -3.62 12.71
CA MET A 241 -24.29 -4.98 12.24
C MET A 241 -25.02 -5.81 13.29
N ASP A 242 -25.80 -6.78 12.83
CA ASP A 242 -26.30 -7.88 13.62
C ASP A 242 -25.49 -9.17 13.38
N ASP A 243 -26.00 -10.32 13.81
CA ASP A 243 -25.41 -11.65 13.60
C ASP A 243 -25.37 -12.11 12.12
N LYS A 244 -26.00 -11.34 11.21
CA LYS A 244 -26.06 -11.61 9.76
C LYS A 244 -25.36 -10.54 8.91
N GLY A 245 -24.67 -9.60 9.54
CA GLY A 245 -23.96 -8.51 8.88
C GLY A 245 -24.73 -7.18 8.95
N ILE A 246 -24.37 -6.24 8.09
CA ILE A 246 -25.02 -4.91 8.03
C ILE A 246 -26.54 -5.03 7.77
N THR A 247 -27.34 -4.21 8.47
CA THR A 247 -28.79 -4.18 8.26
C THR A 247 -29.20 -3.06 7.31
N VAL A 248 -30.26 -3.30 6.53
CA VAL A 248 -30.79 -2.27 5.61
C VAL A 248 -31.34 -1.06 6.38
N GLU A 249 -31.88 -1.30 7.58
CA GLU A 249 -32.38 -0.22 8.45
C GLU A 249 -31.23 0.73 8.84
N GLU A 250 -30.14 0.18 9.38
CA GLU A 250 -28.96 0.97 9.77
C GLU A 250 -28.32 1.66 8.54
N LEU A 251 -28.17 0.94 7.43
CA LEU A 251 -27.66 1.49 6.20
C LEU A 251 -28.53 2.68 5.69
N THR A 252 -29.84 2.54 5.75
CA THR A 252 -30.78 3.60 5.33
C THR A 252 -30.69 4.82 6.25
N LYS A 253 -30.58 4.63 7.57
CA LYS A 253 -30.39 5.71 8.55
C LYS A 253 -29.15 6.55 8.26
N THR A 254 -28.11 5.96 7.68
CA THR A 254 -26.90 6.72 7.31
C THR A 254 -27.15 7.70 6.17
N GLY A 255 -28.18 7.51 5.35
CA GLY A 255 -28.41 8.27 4.13
C GLY A 255 -27.30 8.15 3.09
N ALA A 256 -26.53 7.05 3.12
CA ALA A 256 -25.44 6.81 2.20
C ALA A 256 -25.88 6.53 0.77
N ASP A 257 -25.00 6.82 -0.18
CA ASP A 257 -25.15 6.45 -1.58
C ASP A 257 -24.27 5.23 -1.94
N ILE A 258 -23.16 5.06 -1.26
CA ILE A 258 -22.21 3.97 -1.48
C ILE A 258 -22.08 3.14 -0.20
N ALA A 259 -22.32 1.84 -0.29
CA ALA A 259 -22.07 0.87 0.79
C ALA A 259 -20.83 0.05 0.47
N HIS A 260 -19.77 0.15 1.28
CA HIS A 260 -18.58 -0.69 1.16
C HIS A 260 -18.64 -1.78 2.23
N ILE A 261 -18.81 -3.04 1.83
CA ILE A 261 -19.13 -4.16 2.70
C ILE A 261 -18.35 -5.43 2.32
N CYS A 262 -18.18 -6.33 3.30
CA CYS A 262 -17.50 -7.62 3.15
C CYS A 262 -18.48 -8.79 3.41
N PRO A 263 -19.39 -9.11 2.47
CA PRO A 263 -20.50 -10.04 2.74
C PRO A 263 -20.09 -11.51 2.79
N ASN A 264 -18.92 -11.87 2.22
CA ASN A 264 -18.48 -13.27 2.14
C ASN A 264 -17.75 -13.75 3.39
N HIS A 265 -17.00 -12.83 4.02
CA HIS A 265 -16.30 -13.08 5.28
C HIS A 265 -15.94 -11.72 5.88
N HIS A 266 -16.79 -11.21 6.76
CA HIS A 266 -16.60 -9.88 7.30
C HIS A 266 -15.38 -9.80 8.22
N PHE A 267 -14.52 -8.83 8.01
CA PHE A 267 -13.42 -8.51 8.92
C PHE A 267 -13.81 -7.33 9.83
N PRO A 268 -13.71 -7.46 11.16
CA PRO A 268 -13.02 -8.54 11.90
C PRO A 268 -13.93 -9.65 12.43
N THR A 269 -15.26 -9.60 12.28
CA THR A 269 -16.18 -10.48 13.01
C THR A 269 -16.23 -11.92 12.48
N GLY A 270 -15.82 -12.18 11.23
CA GLY A 270 -15.95 -13.49 10.60
C GLY A 270 -17.35 -13.80 10.06
N ILE A 271 -18.32 -12.92 10.26
CA ILE A 271 -19.72 -13.12 9.83
C ILE A 271 -19.79 -13.31 8.32
N THR A 272 -20.57 -14.31 7.90
CA THR A 272 -20.93 -14.52 6.50
C THR A 272 -22.38 -14.12 6.28
N MET A 273 -22.62 -13.15 5.40
CA MET A 273 -23.95 -12.62 5.11
C MET A 273 -24.84 -13.68 4.41
N PRO A 274 -26.01 -14.06 4.97
CA PRO A 274 -26.91 -15.03 4.36
C PRO A 274 -27.58 -14.46 3.11
N ALA A 275 -28.10 -15.36 2.26
CA ALA A 275 -28.73 -14.99 1.00
C ALA A 275 -29.87 -13.96 1.17
N SER A 276 -30.74 -14.12 2.18
CA SER A 276 -31.82 -13.17 2.44
C SER A 276 -31.32 -11.74 2.62
N ARG A 277 -30.29 -11.55 3.44
CA ARG A 277 -29.71 -10.22 3.67
C ARG A 277 -29.05 -9.66 2.41
N ARG A 278 -28.45 -10.51 1.55
CA ARG A 278 -27.87 -10.08 0.25
C ARG A 278 -28.95 -9.47 -0.65
N TYR A 279 -30.11 -10.10 -0.75
CA TYR A 279 -31.24 -9.56 -1.52
C TYR A 279 -31.80 -8.26 -0.92
N GLU A 280 -31.85 -8.15 0.41
CA GLU A 280 -32.28 -6.92 1.08
C GLU A 280 -31.31 -5.75 0.76
N ILE A 281 -30.01 -5.98 0.80
CA ILE A 281 -28.98 -4.96 0.47
C ILE A 281 -29.04 -4.59 -1.02
N LEU A 282 -29.25 -5.55 -1.92
CA LEU A 282 -29.46 -5.27 -3.35
C LEU A 282 -30.73 -4.44 -3.59
N ALA A 283 -31.83 -4.75 -2.88
CA ALA A 283 -33.05 -3.95 -2.95
C ALA A 283 -32.80 -2.51 -2.51
N TRP A 284 -32.05 -2.29 -1.42
CA TRP A 284 -31.63 -0.96 -0.98
C TRP A 284 -30.86 -0.19 -2.06
N ALA A 285 -29.93 -0.85 -2.77
CA ALA A 285 -29.17 -0.21 -3.82
C ALA A 285 -30.04 0.15 -5.04
N ASN A 286 -31.06 -0.68 -5.32
CA ASN A 286 -31.98 -0.46 -6.44
C ASN A 286 -33.04 0.60 -6.16
N ASP A 287 -33.35 0.89 -4.90
CA ASP A 287 -34.36 1.85 -4.49
C ASP A 287 -34.02 3.30 -4.89
N LYS A 288 -32.74 3.62 -5.13
CA LYS A 288 -32.31 4.98 -5.52
C LYS A 288 -31.25 4.93 -6.62
N ASN A 289 -31.44 5.78 -7.63
CA ASN A 289 -30.41 5.98 -8.66
C ASN A 289 -29.13 6.57 -8.03
N GLY A 290 -27.97 6.11 -8.51
CA GLY A 290 -26.65 6.55 -8.03
C GLY A 290 -26.20 5.89 -6.73
N ARG A 291 -26.96 4.93 -6.16
CA ARG A 291 -26.48 4.03 -5.13
C ARG A 291 -25.69 2.90 -5.73
N TYR A 292 -24.60 2.51 -5.04
CA TYR A 292 -23.78 1.37 -5.39
C TYR A 292 -23.32 0.61 -4.14
N ILE A 293 -23.00 -0.66 -4.33
CA ILE A 293 -22.38 -1.53 -3.34
C ILE A 293 -20.96 -1.85 -3.81
N ILE A 294 -19.97 -1.65 -2.94
CA ILE A 294 -18.61 -2.17 -3.13
C ILE A 294 -18.53 -3.46 -2.30
N GLU A 295 -18.48 -4.60 -2.99
CA GLU A 295 -18.32 -5.92 -2.40
C GLU A 295 -16.83 -6.25 -2.30
N ASP A 296 -16.23 -6.11 -1.11
CA ASP A 296 -14.83 -6.45 -0.87
C ASP A 296 -14.69 -7.92 -0.45
N ASP A 297 -14.13 -8.73 -1.32
CA ASP A 297 -14.02 -10.18 -1.20
C ASP A 297 -12.54 -10.62 -1.11
N TYR A 298 -11.92 -10.35 0.03
CA TYR A 298 -10.46 -10.39 0.19
C TYR A 298 -9.85 -11.79 0.48
N ASP A 299 -10.63 -12.78 0.97
CA ASP A 299 -10.11 -14.09 1.40
C ASP A 299 -11.07 -15.28 1.18
N SER A 300 -12.09 -15.11 0.38
CA SER A 300 -13.12 -16.12 0.11
C SER A 300 -12.62 -17.42 -0.53
N GLU A 301 -11.41 -17.39 -1.10
CA GLU A 301 -10.72 -18.57 -1.60
C GLU A 301 -10.43 -19.58 -0.48
N PHE A 302 -10.38 -19.14 0.79
CA PHE A 302 -10.02 -19.96 1.94
C PHE A 302 -11.21 -20.39 2.81
N ARG A 303 -12.40 -20.47 2.23
CA ARG A 303 -13.53 -21.08 2.88
C ARG A 303 -13.28 -22.56 3.10
N THR A 304 -13.41 -23.03 4.35
CA THR A 304 -13.13 -24.43 4.75
C THR A 304 -14.32 -25.34 4.55
N ASN A 305 -15.54 -24.82 4.67
CA ASN A 305 -16.77 -25.60 4.62
C ASN A 305 -17.66 -25.20 3.43
N GLY A 306 -18.05 -26.18 2.60
CA GLY A 306 -19.01 -25.99 1.52
C GLY A 306 -18.45 -25.32 0.26
N ARG A 307 -19.35 -25.05 -0.69
CA ARG A 307 -19.02 -24.30 -1.92
C ARG A 307 -18.98 -22.80 -1.62
N PRO A 308 -18.21 -22.02 -2.42
CA PRO A 308 -18.29 -20.56 -2.34
C PRO A 308 -19.74 -20.07 -2.46
N LEU A 309 -20.13 -19.10 -1.63
CA LEU A 309 -21.44 -18.48 -1.76
C LEU A 309 -21.48 -17.61 -3.02
N PRO A 310 -22.65 -17.50 -3.68
CA PRO A 310 -22.81 -16.50 -4.74
C PRO A 310 -22.47 -15.10 -4.24
N THR A 311 -21.70 -14.34 -5.00
CA THR A 311 -21.38 -12.96 -4.69
C THR A 311 -22.59 -12.06 -4.88
N LEU A 312 -22.62 -10.88 -4.23
CA LEU A 312 -23.64 -9.86 -4.55
C LEU A 312 -23.59 -9.50 -6.04
N PHE A 313 -22.38 -9.36 -6.59
CA PHE A 313 -22.18 -9.08 -8.01
C PHE A 313 -22.83 -10.15 -8.92
N SER A 314 -22.71 -11.45 -8.56
CA SER A 314 -23.24 -12.55 -9.40
C SER A 314 -24.77 -12.65 -9.39
N ILE A 315 -25.43 -12.12 -8.36
CA ILE A 315 -26.90 -12.12 -8.23
C ILE A 315 -27.53 -10.75 -8.49
N ASP A 316 -26.71 -9.73 -8.80
CA ASP A 316 -27.17 -8.39 -9.15
C ASP A 316 -27.64 -8.33 -10.60
N ALA A 317 -28.93 -8.06 -10.80
CA ALA A 317 -29.52 -7.87 -12.12
C ALA A 317 -29.59 -6.40 -12.58
N CYS A 318 -29.17 -5.46 -11.71
CA CYS A 318 -29.38 -4.01 -11.91
C CYS A 318 -28.08 -3.21 -12.02
N GLU A 319 -26.95 -3.87 -12.13
CA GLU A 319 -25.62 -3.24 -12.28
C GLU A 319 -25.29 -2.24 -11.14
N LYS A 320 -25.59 -2.62 -9.90
CA LYS A 320 -25.34 -1.83 -8.70
C LYS A 320 -24.10 -2.25 -7.89
N VAL A 321 -23.54 -3.43 -8.19
CA VAL A 321 -22.44 -3.99 -7.41
C VAL A 321 -21.11 -3.86 -8.14
N ILE A 322 -20.13 -3.36 -7.44
CA ILE A 322 -18.71 -3.38 -7.83
C ILE A 322 -18.05 -4.47 -7.00
N TYR A 323 -17.47 -5.47 -7.65
CA TYR A 323 -16.77 -6.54 -6.96
C TYR A 323 -15.28 -6.24 -6.86
N MET A 324 -14.67 -6.53 -5.73
CA MET A 324 -13.23 -6.35 -5.51
C MET A 324 -12.60 -7.61 -4.93
N ASN A 325 -11.37 -7.90 -5.34
CA ASN A 325 -10.58 -9.01 -4.79
C ASN A 325 -9.08 -8.69 -4.86
N THR A 326 -8.26 -9.48 -4.15
CA THR A 326 -6.82 -9.29 -4.04
C THR A 326 -6.02 -10.59 -4.06
N PHE A 327 -4.94 -10.63 -4.82
CA PHE A 327 -3.96 -11.72 -4.75
C PHE A 327 -3.04 -11.63 -3.53
N SER A 328 -3.12 -10.54 -2.76
CA SER A 328 -2.30 -10.34 -1.55
C SER A 328 -2.58 -11.36 -0.45
N LYS A 329 -3.77 -11.98 -0.43
CA LYS A 329 -4.15 -13.02 0.52
C LYS A 329 -4.01 -14.42 -0.06
N SER A 330 -4.22 -14.57 -1.36
CA SER A 330 -4.17 -15.86 -2.03
C SER A 330 -2.76 -16.27 -2.48
N LEU A 331 -1.85 -15.31 -2.69
CA LEU A 331 -0.45 -15.57 -3.09
C LEU A 331 0.56 -15.08 -2.06
N THR A 332 0.74 -13.76 -1.95
CA THR A 332 1.64 -13.14 -0.96
C THR A 332 1.31 -11.66 -0.80
N PRO A 333 1.42 -11.08 0.40
CA PRO A 333 1.16 -9.65 0.63
C PRO A 333 2.04 -8.70 -0.19
N THR A 334 3.21 -9.18 -0.62
CA THR A 334 4.20 -8.38 -1.37
C THR A 334 3.93 -8.31 -2.86
N ILE A 335 3.07 -9.17 -3.43
CA ILE A 335 2.74 -9.13 -4.86
C ILE A 335 1.99 -7.86 -5.25
N ARG A 336 1.25 -7.30 -4.33
CA ARG A 336 0.51 -6.03 -4.49
C ARG A 336 -0.36 -5.98 -5.73
N ILE A 337 -1.00 -7.08 -6.13
CA ILE A 337 -1.96 -7.11 -7.23
C ILE A 337 -3.36 -7.33 -6.66
N SER A 338 -4.25 -6.43 -7.00
CA SER A 338 -5.69 -6.52 -6.72
C SER A 338 -6.47 -6.14 -7.98
N TYR A 339 -7.73 -6.47 -8.02
CA TYR A 339 -8.60 -6.10 -9.13
C TYR A 339 -10.00 -5.75 -8.65
N MET A 340 -10.69 -4.98 -9.47
CA MET A 340 -12.13 -4.75 -9.33
C MET A 340 -12.83 -5.10 -10.64
N VAL A 341 -14.08 -5.54 -10.50
CA VAL A 341 -14.98 -5.81 -11.62
C VAL A 341 -16.09 -4.77 -11.57
N LEU A 342 -16.16 -3.96 -12.59
CA LEU A 342 -17.14 -2.89 -12.72
C LEU A 342 -18.38 -3.38 -13.49
N PRO A 343 -19.57 -2.93 -13.14
CA PRO A 343 -20.73 -3.01 -14.05
C PRO A 343 -20.41 -2.38 -15.41
N PRO A 344 -21.00 -2.85 -16.53
CA PRO A 344 -20.67 -2.37 -17.88
C PRO A 344 -20.70 -0.85 -18.04
N HIS A 345 -21.73 -0.17 -17.50
CA HIS A 345 -21.84 1.29 -17.59
C HIS A 345 -20.74 2.03 -16.80
N LEU A 346 -20.29 1.46 -15.66
CA LEU A 346 -19.18 2.05 -14.90
C LEU A 346 -17.84 1.74 -15.57
N ALA A 347 -17.68 0.60 -16.22
CA ALA A 347 -16.48 0.28 -17.01
C ALA A 347 -16.33 1.27 -18.18
N ALA A 348 -17.43 1.58 -18.90
CA ALA A 348 -17.44 2.62 -19.93
C ALA A 348 -17.06 4.00 -19.36
N THR A 349 -17.66 4.38 -18.23
CA THR A 349 -17.35 5.66 -17.54
C THR A 349 -15.89 5.70 -17.07
N TYR A 350 -15.33 4.58 -16.62
CA TYR A 350 -13.93 4.47 -16.22
C TYR A 350 -13.01 4.75 -17.41
N GLN A 351 -13.26 4.14 -18.56
CA GLN A 351 -12.50 4.38 -19.77
C GLN A 351 -12.57 5.85 -20.23
N GLU A 352 -13.76 6.45 -20.17
CA GLU A 352 -13.94 7.86 -20.55
C GLU A 352 -13.20 8.84 -19.63
N LYS A 353 -13.25 8.59 -18.31
CA LYS A 353 -12.74 9.55 -17.31
C LYS A 353 -11.30 9.32 -16.89
N LEU A 354 -10.82 8.08 -16.93
CA LEU A 354 -9.57 7.68 -16.26
C LEU A 354 -8.58 6.95 -17.18
N ASP A 355 -8.80 6.96 -18.50
CA ASP A 355 -7.94 6.29 -19.49
C ASP A 355 -6.52 6.88 -19.59
N PHE A 356 -6.33 8.10 -19.10
CA PHE A 356 -5.03 8.78 -19.08
C PHE A 356 -4.05 8.24 -18.03
N TYR A 357 -4.52 7.41 -17.08
CA TYR A 357 -3.64 6.72 -16.13
C TYR A 357 -2.94 5.52 -16.79
N ALA A 358 -1.75 5.19 -16.33
CA ALA A 358 -1.16 3.88 -16.57
C ALA A 358 -1.49 2.94 -15.42
N CYS A 359 -1.65 1.63 -15.71
CA CYS A 359 -1.79 0.64 -14.66
C CYS A 359 -0.56 0.67 -13.73
N THR A 360 -0.82 0.65 -12.43
CA THR A 360 0.24 0.72 -11.41
C THR A 360 0.96 -0.61 -11.16
N VAL A 361 0.49 -1.70 -11.77
CA VAL A 361 1.14 -3.02 -11.72
C VAL A 361 2.07 -3.17 -12.92
N SER A 362 3.29 -3.59 -12.67
CA SER A 362 4.30 -3.81 -13.70
C SER A 362 3.86 -4.93 -14.68
N ASN A 363 4.19 -4.75 -15.97
CA ASN A 363 3.93 -5.77 -16.99
C ASN A 363 4.63 -7.09 -16.67
N PHE A 364 5.79 -7.06 -16.00
CA PHE A 364 6.51 -8.27 -15.58
C PHE A 364 5.66 -9.15 -14.67
N GLU A 365 5.07 -8.56 -13.63
CA GLU A 365 4.19 -9.26 -12.71
C GLU A 365 2.86 -9.63 -13.35
N GLN A 366 2.30 -8.75 -14.18
CA GLN A 366 1.02 -9.02 -14.83
C GLN A 366 1.10 -10.23 -15.76
N TYR A 367 2.12 -10.33 -16.64
CA TYR A 367 2.28 -11.49 -17.53
C TYR A 367 2.63 -12.77 -16.76
N ALA A 368 3.48 -12.68 -15.73
CA ALA A 368 3.80 -13.85 -14.90
C ALA A 368 2.55 -14.38 -14.16
N LEU A 369 1.71 -13.48 -13.63
CA LEU A 369 0.47 -13.87 -12.95
C LEU A 369 -0.57 -14.41 -13.93
N ALA A 370 -0.71 -13.83 -15.12
CA ALA A 370 -1.58 -14.34 -16.16
C ALA A 370 -1.22 -15.81 -16.50
N ALA A 371 0.04 -16.08 -16.79
CA ALA A 371 0.53 -17.44 -17.05
C ALA A 371 0.32 -18.36 -15.85
N PHE A 372 0.53 -17.89 -14.63
CA PHE A 372 0.32 -18.67 -13.40
C PHE A 372 -1.14 -19.10 -13.23
N ILE A 373 -2.10 -18.27 -13.63
CA ILE A 373 -3.52 -18.59 -13.61
C ILE A 373 -3.87 -19.53 -14.78
N GLU A 374 -3.49 -19.18 -16.01
CA GLU A 374 -3.85 -19.90 -17.24
C GLU A 374 -3.31 -21.32 -17.26
N GLU A 375 -2.08 -21.55 -16.77
CA GLU A 375 -1.48 -22.89 -16.70
C GLU A 375 -1.99 -23.73 -15.51
N GLY A 376 -2.96 -23.20 -14.74
CA GLY A 376 -3.61 -23.88 -13.62
C GLY A 376 -2.75 -23.99 -12.34
N TYR A 377 -1.62 -23.28 -12.27
CA TYR A 377 -0.79 -23.28 -11.06
C TYR A 377 -1.47 -22.53 -9.92
N PHE A 378 -2.24 -21.50 -10.21
CA PHE A 378 -2.99 -20.76 -9.20
C PHE A 378 -4.02 -21.65 -8.50
N GLU A 379 -4.80 -22.41 -9.23
CA GLU A 379 -5.79 -23.34 -8.66
C GLU A 379 -5.12 -24.43 -7.81
N LYS A 380 -4.03 -25.04 -8.33
CA LYS A 380 -3.23 -26.02 -7.56
C LYS A 380 -2.69 -25.39 -6.26
N HIS A 381 -2.24 -24.16 -6.32
CA HIS A 381 -1.77 -23.42 -5.16
C HIS A 381 -2.90 -23.18 -4.15
N LEU A 382 -4.06 -22.69 -4.58
CA LEU A 382 -5.22 -22.48 -3.73
C LEU A 382 -5.67 -23.77 -3.02
N ASN A 383 -5.72 -24.89 -3.75
CA ASN A 383 -6.10 -26.19 -3.19
C ASN A 383 -5.10 -26.65 -2.12
N ARG A 384 -3.79 -26.48 -2.37
CA ARG A 384 -2.75 -26.75 -1.36
C ARG A 384 -2.90 -25.88 -0.12
N MET A 385 -3.16 -24.57 -0.32
CA MET A 385 -3.31 -23.61 0.79
C MET A 385 -4.59 -23.87 1.60
N ARG A 386 -5.70 -24.24 0.97
CA ARG A 386 -6.92 -24.65 1.69
C ARG A 386 -6.65 -25.83 2.63
N LEU A 387 -5.98 -26.87 2.12
CA LEU A 387 -5.61 -28.03 2.96
C LEU A 387 -4.68 -27.61 4.12
N TYR A 388 -3.71 -26.76 3.84
CA TYR A 388 -2.80 -26.23 4.86
C TYR A 388 -3.57 -25.46 5.93
N TYR A 389 -4.41 -24.50 5.55
CA TYR A 389 -5.17 -23.69 6.50
C TYR A 389 -6.22 -24.47 7.26
N THR A 390 -6.84 -25.48 6.65
CA THR A 390 -7.77 -26.40 7.35
C THR A 390 -7.04 -27.14 8.46
N LYS A 391 -5.89 -27.76 8.18
CA LYS A 391 -5.07 -28.45 9.18
C LYS A 391 -4.58 -27.48 10.27
N GLN A 392 -4.15 -26.30 9.88
CA GLN A 392 -3.68 -25.28 10.80
C GLN A 392 -4.79 -24.82 11.75
N ARG A 393 -5.97 -24.55 11.22
CA ARG A 393 -7.17 -24.23 12.02
C ARG A 393 -7.50 -25.33 13.00
N GLU A 394 -7.60 -26.58 12.54
CA GLU A 394 -7.89 -27.74 13.38
C GLU A 394 -6.86 -27.90 14.50
N ALA A 395 -5.59 -27.74 14.21
CA ALA A 395 -4.52 -27.82 15.19
C ALA A 395 -4.62 -26.70 16.24
N VAL A 396 -4.88 -25.45 15.83
CA VAL A 396 -5.07 -24.32 16.75
C VAL A 396 -6.32 -24.52 17.61
N LEU A 397 -7.44 -24.91 17.00
CA LEU A 397 -8.69 -25.16 17.75
C LEU A 397 -8.59 -26.37 18.69
N SER A 398 -7.76 -27.37 18.38
CA SER A 398 -7.56 -28.53 19.27
C SER A 398 -6.89 -28.11 20.58
N VAL A 399 -5.98 -27.13 20.54
CA VAL A 399 -5.33 -26.61 21.77
C VAL A 399 -6.36 -26.08 22.76
N LEU A 400 -7.38 -25.36 22.29
CA LEU A 400 -8.43 -24.79 23.14
C LEU A 400 -9.38 -25.86 23.72
N LYS A 401 -9.31 -27.13 23.25
CA LYS A 401 -10.08 -28.25 23.78
C LYS A 401 -9.31 -29.09 24.81
N GLU A 402 -7.99 -28.87 24.91
CA GLU A 402 -7.12 -29.59 25.86
C GLU A 402 -7.15 -28.92 27.23
N GLU A 403 -6.97 -29.74 28.29
CA GLU A 403 -6.71 -29.18 29.63
C GLU A 403 -5.26 -28.68 29.73
N PRO A 404 -4.97 -27.53 30.36
CA PRO A 404 -5.90 -26.67 31.13
C PRO A 404 -6.58 -25.56 30.31
N PHE A 405 -6.45 -25.54 28.98
CA PHE A 405 -6.83 -24.38 28.14
C PHE A 405 -8.33 -24.29 27.85
N LYS A 406 -9.09 -25.30 28.18
CA LYS A 406 -10.54 -25.36 27.95
C LYS A 406 -11.32 -24.25 28.67
N CYS A 407 -10.78 -23.73 29.77
CA CYS A 407 -11.35 -22.62 30.51
C CYS A 407 -11.06 -21.25 29.93
N VAL A 408 -10.12 -21.12 28.97
CA VAL A 408 -9.66 -19.83 28.45
C VAL A 408 -10.79 -19.04 27.81
N GLY A 409 -11.68 -19.72 27.05
CA GLY A 409 -12.78 -19.01 26.41
C GLY A 409 -13.53 -19.83 25.37
N ARG A 410 -14.42 -19.15 24.65
CA ARG A 410 -15.27 -19.71 23.59
C ARG A 410 -14.84 -19.20 22.22
N VAL A 411 -14.82 -20.06 21.21
CA VAL A 411 -14.53 -19.72 19.82
C VAL A 411 -15.84 -19.40 19.08
N ARG A 412 -15.82 -18.34 18.30
CA ARG A 412 -16.89 -17.97 17.34
C ARG A 412 -16.31 -17.75 15.94
N GLU A 413 -17.16 -17.94 14.93
CA GLU A 413 -16.85 -17.63 13.51
C GLU A 413 -15.56 -18.28 12.99
N ALA A 414 -15.35 -19.56 13.30
CA ALA A 414 -14.15 -20.31 12.90
C ALA A 414 -14.29 -21.02 11.54
N ASP A 415 -15.41 -20.91 10.85
CA ASP A 415 -15.75 -21.76 9.68
C ASP A 415 -15.28 -21.21 8.34
N SER A 416 -14.78 -19.98 8.30
CA SER A 416 -14.26 -19.37 7.07
C SER A 416 -13.10 -18.42 7.34
N GLY A 417 -12.33 -18.08 6.28
CA GLY A 417 -11.22 -17.15 6.33
C GLY A 417 -10.00 -17.65 7.10
N LEU A 418 -9.20 -16.72 7.61
CA LEU A 418 -7.89 -16.99 8.24
C LEU A 418 -7.80 -16.54 9.71
N HIS A 419 -8.94 -16.22 10.33
CA HIS A 419 -9.04 -15.82 11.72
C HIS A 419 -10.35 -16.33 12.33
N PHE A 420 -10.43 -16.27 13.65
CA PHE A 420 -11.65 -16.50 14.43
C PHE A 420 -11.72 -15.51 15.60
N ILE A 421 -12.86 -15.43 16.24
CA ILE A 421 -13.04 -14.65 17.46
C ILE A 421 -12.94 -15.59 18.68
N LEU A 422 -12.06 -15.22 19.61
CA LEU A 422 -11.95 -15.84 20.91
C LEU A 422 -12.63 -14.94 21.95
N GLU A 423 -13.75 -15.40 22.50
CA GLU A 423 -14.38 -14.78 23.67
C GLU A 423 -13.67 -15.29 24.92
N LEU A 424 -12.84 -14.44 25.52
CA LEU A 424 -12.03 -14.79 26.68
C LEU A 424 -12.89 -14.78 27.95
N ASN A 425 -12.79 -15.82 28.75
CA ASN A 425 -13.46 -15.90 30.04
C ASN A 425 -12.66 -15.09 31.09
N THR A 426 -12.91 -13.77 31.19
CA THR A 426 -12.18 -12.88 32.10
C THR A 426 -13.08 -11.78 32.65
N LEU A 427 -12.68 -11.19 33.77
CA LEU A 427 -13.31 -9.99 34.35
C LEU A 427 -12.54 -8.71 34.02
N LEU A 428 -11.38 -8.82 33.36
CA LEU A 428 -10.53 -7.69 33.01
C LEU A 428 -11.10 -7.00 31.78
N SER A 429 -10.89 -5.70 31.67
CA SER A 429 -11.19 -4.96 30.44
C SER A 429 -10.29 -5.40 29.28
N ASP A 430 -10.75 -5.20 28.05
CA ASP A 430 -9.99 -5.52 26.83
C ASP A 430 -8.58 -4.91 26.83
N ASN A 431 -8.46 -3.66 27.31
CA ASN A 431 -7.17 -2.95 27.42
C ASN A 431 -6.26 -3.56 28.49
N GLU A 432 -6.81 -4.03 29.62
CA GLU A 432 -6.02 -4.70 30.66
C GLU A 432 -5.50 -6.05 30.18
N VAL A 433 -6.33 -6.84 29.50
CA VAL A 433 -5.93 -8.11 28.88
C VAL A 433 -4.76 -7.86 27.91
N LYS A 434 -4.93 -6.92 26.99
CA LYS A 434 -3.86 -6.57 26.03
C LYS A 434 -2.56 -6.18 26.74
N ARG A 435 -2.60 -5.22 27.66
CA ARG A 435 -1.42 -4.76 28.40
C ARG A 435 -0.69 -5.89 29.11
N LYS A 436 -1.45 -6.83 29.74
CA LYS A 436 -0.86 -7.99 30.43
C LYS A 436 -0.18 -8.95 29.46
N LEU A 437 -0.81 -9.24 28.32
CA LEU A 437 -0.24 -10.11 27.31
C LEU A 437 0.96 -9.46 26.57
N GLU A 438 0.90 -8.16 26.31
CA GLU A 438 2.01 -7.41 25.72
C GLU A 438 3.23 -7.36 26.65
N ALA A 439 3.05 -7.31 27.96
CA ALA A 439 4.14 -7.43 28.93
C ALA A 439 4.86 -8.79 28.85
N GLU A 440 4.17 -9.84 28.41
CA GLU A 440 4.71 -11.17 28.15
C GLU A 440 5.21 -11.34 26.70
N GLY A 441 5.22 -10.27 25.91
CA GLY A 441 5.64 -10.28 24.51
C GLY A 441 4.62 -10.89 23.55
N ILE A 442 3.32 -10.91 23.93
CA ILE A 442 2.22 -11.46 23.15
C ILE A 442 1.32 -10.32 22.69
N HIS A 443 1.20 -10.12 21.38
CA HIS A 443 0.30 -9.13 20.81
C HIS A 443 -1.04 -9.73 20.40
N ILE A 444 -2.13 -9.04 20.74
CA ILE A 444 -3.51 -9.42 20.43
C ILE A 444 -4.34 -8.17 20.16
N ASN A 445 -5.34 -8.25 19.30
CA ASN A 445 -6.28 -7.16 19.05
C ASN A 445 -7.68 -7.52 19.59
N ALA A 446 -8.24 -6.61 20.38
CA ALA A 446 -9.61 -6.73 20.82
C ALA A 446 -10.59 -6.35 19.70
N LEU A 447 -11.76 -6.99 19.66
CA LEU A 447 -12.82 -6.66 18.72
C LEU A 447 -13.33 -5.23 18.94
N SER A 448 -13.34 -4.74 20.18
CA SER A 448 -13.69 -3.38 20.56
C SER A 448 -12.86 -2.31 19.84
N GLU A 449 -11.62 -2.62 19.47
CA GLU A 449 -10.75 -1.71 18.72
C GLU A 449 -11.21 -1.46 17.27
N TYR A 450 -12.07 -2.29 16.73
CA TYR A 450 -12.56 -2.17 15.35
C TYR A 450 -13.87 -1.37 15.25
N TYR A 451 -14.48 -0.99 16.37
CA TYR A 451 -15.62 -0.10 16.40
C TYR A 451 -15.19 1.35 16.19
N HIS A 452 -15.95 2.11 15.44
CA HIS A 452 -15.74 3.53 15.17
C HIS A 452 -16.41 4.44 16.20
N SER A 453 -17.41 3.93 16.93
CA SER A 453 -18.15 4.63 17.98
C SER A 453 -18.68 3.61 19.00
N ASN A 454 -18.87 4.06 20.24
CA ASN A 454 -19.45 3.28 21.35
C ASN A 454 -18.76 1.92 21.55
N THR A 455 -17.51 1.95 21.97
CA THR A 455 -16.76 0.75 22.30
C THR A 455 -17.14 0.25 23.70
N ASP A 456 -17.56 -1.00 23.78
CA ASP A 456 -17.63 -1.71 25.06
C ASP A 456 -16.21 -2.20 25.41
N GLU A 457 -15.60 -1.61 26.44
CA GLU A 457 -14.27 -1.99 26.91
C GLU A 457 -14.23 -3.41 27.51
N TYR A 458 -15.38 -4.00 27.75
CA TYR A 458 -15.56 -5.35 28.28
C TYR A 458 -16.14 -6.31 27.26
N SER A 459 -15.83 -6.14 25.97
CA SER A 459 -16.29 -7.04 24.90
C SER A 459 -15.75 -8.47 25.10
N HIS A 460 -14.60 -8.61 25.76
CA HIS A 460 -13.84 -9.84 26.00
C HIS A 460 -13.61 -10.68 24.74
N SER A 461 -13.76 -10.04 23.58
CA SER A 461 -13.68 -10.67 22.25
C SER A 461 -12.41 -10.26 21.56
N PHE A 462 -11.61 -11.22 21.12
CA PHE A 462 -10.30 -10.99 20.52
C PHE A 462 -10.18 -11.67 19.17
N VAL A 463 -9.55 -10.98 18.22
CA VAL A 463 -9.34 -11.49 16.85
C VAL A 463 -8.06 -12.30 16.81
N ILE A 464 -8.19 -13.61 16.54
CA ILE A 464 -7.06 -14.55 16.49
C ILE A 464 -6.84 -14.98 15.04
N SER A 465 -5.71 -14.60 14.45
CA SER A 465 -5.26 -15.08 13.15
C SER A 465 -4.47 -16.39 13.31
N TYR A 466 -4.78 -17.38 12.47
CA TYR A 466 -4.06 -18.65 12.48
C TYR A 466 -3.24 -18.92 11.23
N SER A 467 -3.16 -17.97 10.30
CA SER A 467 -2.54 -18.16 8.97
C SER A 467 -1.06 -18.56 9.02
N ASP A 468 -0.28 -18.05 9.97
CA ASP A 468 1.15 -18.36 10.19
C ASP A 468 1.44 -18.71 11.67
N MET A 469 0.44 -19.22 12.37
CA MET A 469 0.54 -19.52 13.80
C MET A 469 1.32 -20.81 14.07
N LYS A 470 2.43 -20.73 14.80
CA LYS A 470 3.08 -21.91 15.35
C LYS A 470 2.29 -22.43 16.54
N ILE A 471 1.97 -23.72 16.56
CA ILE A 471 1.14 -24.32 17.61
C ILE A 471 1.76 -24.15 19.00
N GLU A 472 3.08 -24.25 19.11
CA GLU A 472 3.81 -24.02 20.36
C GLU A 472 3.62 -22.58 20.86
N ASN A 473 3.66 -21.60 19.96
CA ASN A 473 3.42 -20.20 20.31
C ASN A 473 1.97 -19.97 20.78
N PHE A 474 1.02 -20.63 20.13
CA PHE A 474 -0.38 -20.55 20.55
C PHE A 474 -0.61 -21.20 21.92
N ARG A 475 0.05 -22.34 22.22
CA ARG A 475 0.02 -22.94 23.56
C ARG A 475 0.58 -22.01 24.65
N ILE A 476 1.69 -21.33 24.37
CA ILE A 476 2.25 -20.32 25.28
C ILE A 476 1.24 -19.20 25.50
N ALA A 477 0.60 -18.70 24.44
CA ALA A 477 -0.41 -17.66 24.55
C ALA A 477 -1.63 -18.12 25.37
N CYS A 478 -2.13 -19.35 25.12
CA CYS A 478 -3.23 -19.93 25.90
C CYS A 478 -2.87 -20.10 27.38
N SER A 479 -1.63 -20.49 27.70
CA SER A 479 -1.16 -20.57 29.08
C SER A 479 -1.21 -19.21 29.76
N LYS A 480 -0.79 -18.14 29.08
CA LYS A 480 -0.84 -16.78 29.62
C LYS A 480 -2.29 -16.24 29.71
N MET A 481 -3.15 -16.60 28.78
CA MET A 481 -4.57 -16.25 28.85
C MET A 481 -5.27 -16.98 30.00
N SER A 482 -4.93 -18.24 30.28
CA SER A 482 -5.53 -18.98 31.39
C SER A 482 -5.23 -18.38 32.77
N GLU A 483 -4.07 -17.67 32.91
CA GLU A 483 -3.75 -16.90 34.13
C GLU A 483 -4.66 -15.67 34.31
N LEU A 484 -5.37 -15.24 33.26
CA LEU A 484 -6.30 -14.10 33.29
C LEU A 484 -7.76 -14.50 33.45
N THR A 485 -8.06 -15.80 33.46
CA THR A 485 -9.41 -16.33 33.69
C THR A 485 -9.67 -16.48 35.18
N PRO A 486 -10.90 -16.24 35.68
CA PRO A 486 -11.27 -16.57 37.06
C PRO A 486 -11.13 -18.08 37.28
N LEU A 487 -10.68 -18.51 38.47
CA LEU A 487 -10.64 -19.89 38.89
C LEU A 487 -12.04 -20.46 39.05
#